data_6fe0937e1e52e097d7cd4c6a049d21d1
#
_entry.id   6fe0937e1e52e097d7cd4c6a049d21d1
#
_cell.length_a   1.000
_cell.length_b   1.000
_cell.length_c   1.000
_cell.angle_alpha   90.00
_cell.angle_beta   90.00
_cell.angle_gamma   90.00
#
_symmetry.space_group_name_H-M   'P 1'
#
loop_
_entity.id
_entity.type
_entity.pdbx_description
1 polymer ?
#
loop_
_entity_poly.entity_id
_entity_poly.type
_entity_poly.pdbx_seq_one_letter_code
_entity_poly.pdbx_strand_id
1 'polypeptide(L)'
;MNPSTLATRNSDFYDAFWSKTYLTRPERFNTWPVISALLPAGPQRLEIGPGLRPRLPVAGTYFVDISPPVIKQLRARGGIVRSGEITALPFGEGSFDLVAAFDVIEHVEDDERVFGELTRVLRPDGRLIFSVPLHPARWTTFDDYVGHARRYEPGVLQALLQRHELSVEQSAIFGMQSNNPRLLDLTVKGLTRHHTFAVRCYNWLFFPLGLLFQRRLVMAAGLIDLAEVDEVLLICRRK
;
A
#
# COMPACT_ATOMS: atom_id res chain seq x y z
N MET A 1 -15.34 8.05 -15.93
CA MET A 1 -16.22 7.71 -14.77
C MET A 1 -16.23 8.86 -13.79
N ASN A 2 -17.33 9.07 -13.06
CA ASN A 2 -17.38 10.17 -12.09
C ASN A 2 -16.51 9.81 -10.88
N PRO A 3 -15.56 10.68 -10.41
CA PRO A 3 -14.64 10.39 -9.29
C PRO A 3 -15.35 9.95 -8.00
N SER A 4 -16.53 10.51 -7.73
CA SER A 4 -17.36 10.11 -6.59
C SER A 4 -17.81 8.64 -6.61
N THR A 5 -17.92 8.03 -7.81
CA THR A 5 -18.40 6.66 -7.98
C THR A 5 -17.29 5.63 -7.73
N LEU A 6 -16.04 5.95 -8.06
CA LEU A 6 -14.89 5.06 -7.83
C LEU A 6 -14.54 4.99 -6.34
N ALA A 7 -14.46 6.15 -5.67
CA ALA A 7 -14.18 6.23 -4.23
C ALA A 7 -15.24 5.50 -3.39
N THR A 8 -16.54 5.66 -3.74
CA THR A 8 -17.63 4.98 -3.04
C THR A 8 -17.57 3.45 -3.24
N ARG A 9 -17.32 2.98 -4.47
CA ARG A 9 -17.17 1.55 -4.76
C ARG A 9 -15.99 0.93 -4.01
N ASN A 10 -14.87 1.64 -3.94
CA ASN A 10 -13.69 1.18 -3.22
C ASN A 10 -13.97 1.10 -1.71
N SER A 11 -14.62 2.11 -1.13
CA SER A 11 -15.02 2.09 0.28
C SER A 11 -15.90 0.88 0.62
N ASP A 12 -16.98 0.66 -0.11
CA ASP A 12 -17.91 -0.46 0.13
C ASP A 12 -17.22 -1.83 -0.04
N PHE A 13 -16.35 -1.96 -1.04
CA PHE A 13 -15.58 -3.17 -1.28
C PHE A 13 -14.65 -3.47 -0.10
N TYR A 14 -13.85 -2.49 0.32
CA TYR A 14 -12.89 -2.68 1.40
C TYR A 14 -13.55 -2.85 2.76
N ASP A 15 -14.67 -2.20 3.03
CA ASP A 15 -15.45 -2.42 4.26
C ASP A 15 -15.98 -3.87 4.34
N ALA A 16 -16.51 -4.39 3.23
CA ALA A 16 -16.95 -5.77 3.15
C ALA A 16 -15.79 -6.76 3.29
N PHE A 17 -14.64 -6.42 2.70
CA PHE A 17 -13.42 -7.24 2.75
C PHE A 17 -12.83 -7.28 4.17
N TRP A 18 -12.66 -6.11 4.80
CA TRP A 18 -12.03 -6.00 6.11
C TRP A 18 -12.94 -6.42 7.27
N SER A 19 -14.28 -6.34 7.11
CA SER A 19 -15.21 -6.77 8.16
C SER A 19 -15.11 -8.27 8.50
N LYS A 20 -14.54 -9.08 7.60
CA LYS A 20 -14.45 -10.55 7.70
C LYS A 20 -13.04 -11.08 7.86
N THR A 21 -12.08 -10.23 8.24
CA THR A 21 -10.70 -10.62 8.44
C THR A 21 -10.16 -10.18 9.80
N TYR A 22 -8.94 -10.55 10.11
CA TYR A 22 -8.26 -10.21 11.37
C TYR A 22 -7.04 -9.34 11.11
N LEU A 23 -6.67 -8.57 12.13
CA LEU A 23 -5.47 -7.76 12.11
C LEU A 23 -4.22 -8.66 12.09
N THR A 24 -3.43 -8.56 11.04
CA THR A 24 -2.17 -9.30 10.87
C THR A 24 -1.02 -8.52 11.49
N ARG A 25 -0.14 -9.21 12.21
CA ARG A 25 1.05 -8.59 12.79
C ARG A 25 2.07 -8.24 11.71
N PRO A 26 2.70 -7.05 11.75
CA PRO A 26 3.71 -6.62 10.78
C PRO A 26 4.89 -7.59 10.63
N GLU A 27 5.29 -8.25 11.73
CA GLU A 27 6.41 -9.18 11.78
C GLU A 27 6.21 -10.43 10.89
N ARG A 28 4.99 -10.69 10.45
CA ARG A 28 4.67 -11.81 9.57
C ARG A 28 4.95 -11.54 8.09
N PHE A 29 5.20 -10.29 7.73
CA PHE A 29 5.44 -9.91 6.34
C PHE A 29 6.93 -9.93 6.00
N ASN A 30 7.25 -10.28 4.76
CA ASN A 30 8.62 -10.22 4.23
C ASN A 30 9.21 -8.80 4.21
N THR A 31 8.37 -7.77 4.33
CA THR A 31 8.80 -6.38 4.51
C THR A 31 9.37 -6.08 5.90
N TRP A 32 9.11 -6.94 6.89
CA TRP A 32 9.50 -6.67 8.28
C TRP A 32 10.99 -6.40 8.49
N PRO A 33 11.93 -7.16 7.89
CA PRO A 33 13.36 -6.86 8.03
C PRO A 33 13.72 -5.44 7.54
N VAL A 34 13.09 -4.99 6.46
CA VAL A 34 13.29 -3.65 5.90
C VAL A 34 12.66 -2.60 6.82
N ILE A 35 11.41 -2.80 7.20
CA ILE A 35 10.68 -1.90 8.11
C ILE A 35 11.43 -1.76 9.44
N SER A 36 11.85 -2.87 10.07
CA SER A 36 12.54 -2.82 11.36
C SER A 36 13.85 -2.04 11.31
N ALA A 37 14.56 -2.08 10.17
CA ALA A 37 15.76 -1.29 9.95
C ALA A 37 15.49 0.22 9.78
N LEU A 38 14.28 0.59 9.36
CA LEU A 38 13.85 1.99 9.21
C LEU A 38 13.26 2.58 10.51
N LEU A 39 12.94 1.73 11.50
CA LEU A 39 12.40 2.18 12.78
C LEU A 39 13.52 2.74 13.68
N PRO A 40 13.89 4.01 13.59
CA PRO A 40 14.82 4.60 14.54
C PRO A 40 14.15 4.70 15.90
N ALA A 41 14.92 4.73 16.95
CA ALA A 41 14.41 4.82 18.32
C ALA A 41 13.59 6.10 18.52
N GLY A 42 12.27 6.00 18.56
CA GLY A 42 11.34 7.06 18.90
C GLY A 42 10.81 7.95 17.77
N PRO A 43 10.77 7.56 16.51
CA PRO A 43 10.32 8.44 15.45
C PRO A 43 8.80 8.56 15.37
N GLN A 44 8.35 9.67 14.85
CA GLN A 44 6.99 9.87 14.39
C GLN A 44 6.80 9.13 13.07
N ARG A 45 5.87 8.18 13.03
CA ARG A 45 5.63 7.36 11.84
C ARG A 45 4.16 7.27 11.49
N LEU A 46 3.88 7.28 10.20
CA LEU A 46 2.53 7.23 9.63
C LEU A 46 2.43 6.08 8.64
N GLU A 47 1.34 5.33 8.67
CA GLU A 47 0.97 4.42 7.60
C GLU A 47 -0.42 4.77 7.07
N ILE A 48 -0.56 4.81 5.75
CA ILE A 48 -1.77 5.23 5.05
C ILE A 48 -2.38 4.02 4.36
N GLY A 49 -3.69 3.83 4.53
CA GLY A 49 -4.44 2.73 3.94
C GLY A 49 -3.99 1.32 4.35
N PRO A 50 -3.60 1.07 5.64
CA PRO A 50 -3.02 -0.23 6.02
C PRO A 50 -4.02 -1.37 5.91
N GLY A 51 -5.31 -1.08 5.88
CA GLY A 51 -6.35 -2.08 6.10
C GLY A 51 -6.10 -2.82 7.43
N LEU A 52 -6.33 -4.14 7.44
CA LEU A 52 -5.99 -5.00 8.60
C LEU A 52 -4.65 -5.73 8.40
N ARG A 53 -3.78 -5.18 7.56
CA ARG A 53 -2.45 -5.72 7.23
C ARG A 53 -1.35 -4.68 7.34
N PRO A 54 -1.26 -3.94 8.47
CA PRO A 54 -0.25 -2.91 8.64
C PRO A 54 1.16 -3.48 8.46
N ARG A 55 2.04 -2.69 7.89
CA ARG A 55 3.46 -3.01 7.75
C ARG A 55 4.29 -2.38 8.87
N LEU A 56 3.80 -1.25 9.43
CA LEU A 56 4.42 -0.65 10.59
C LEU A 56 3.88 -1.25 11.89
N PRO A 57 4.65 -1.23 13.01
CA PRO A 57 4.16 -1.63 14.34
C PRO A 57 2.91 -0.85 14.71
N VAL A 58 1.86 -1.54 15.17
CA VAL A 58 0.57 -0.87 15.42
C VAL A 58 0.68 0.11 16.58
N ALA A 59 1.28 -0.32 17.70
CA ALA A 59 1.41 0.55 18.87
C ALA A 59 2.33 1.74 18.59
N GLY A 60 1.85 2.95 18.87
CA GLY A 60 2.58 4.19 18.71
C GLY A 60 2.77 4.65 17.25
N THR A 61 2.11 4.00 16.29
CA THR A 61 2.08 4.45 14.89
C THR A 61 0.80 5.21 14.62
N TYR A 62 0.91 6.29 13.86
CA TYR A 62 -0.23 7.02 13.29
C TYR A 62 -0.73 6.28 12.06
N PHE A 63 -2.05 6.20 11.91
CA PHE A 63 -2.69 5.58 10.75
C PHE A 63 -3.75 6.51 10.17
N VAL A 64 -3.87 6.50 8.86
CA VAL A 64 -5.00 7.08 8.13
C VAL A 64 -5.67 5.97 7.34
N ASP A 65 -6.98 5.81 7.53
CA ASP A 65 -7.79 4.85 6.78
C ASP A 65 -9.21 5.40 6.64
N ILE A 66 -9.91 4.98 5.59
CA ILE A 66 -11.31 5.37 5.36
C ILE A 66 -12.30 4.37 5.97
N SER A 67 -11.86 3.13 6.24
CA SER A 67 -12.70 2.01 6.66
C SER A 67 -12.95 2.01 8.17
N PRO A 68 -14.21 2.19 8.64
CA PRO A 68 -14.53 2.16 10.06
C PRO A 68 -14.13 0.86 10.79
N PRO A 69 -14.30 -0.34 10.20
CA PRO A 69 -13.82 -1.58 10.79
C PRO A 69 -12.30 -1.61 11.03
N VAL A 70 -11.51 -1.08 10.08
CA VAL A 70 -10.05 -0.97 10.19
C VAL A 70 -9.67 -0.03 11.31
N ILE A 71 -10.24 1.18 11.30
CA ILE A 71 -10.00 2.22 12.33
C ILE A 71 -10.24 1.65 13.73
N LYS A 72 -11.38 0.95 13.92
CA LYS A 72 -11.73 0.34 15.20
C LYS A 72 -10.68 -0.68 15.66
N GLN A 73 -10.26 -1.58 14.78
CA GLN A 73 -9.32 -2.64 15.14
C GLN A 73 -7.91 -2.12 15.42
N LEU A 74 -7.43 -1.15 14.63
CA LEU A 74 -6.12 -0.54 14.85
C LEU A 74 -6.07 0.23 16.16
N ARG A 75 -7.13 1.01 16.48
CA ARG A 75 -7.25 1.71 17.78
C ARG A 75 -7.23 0.75 18.97
N ALA A 76 -7.93 -0.38 18.85
CA ALA A 76 -7.96 -1.40 19.90
C ALA A 76 -6.61 -2.05 20.17
N ARG A 77 -5.63 -1.87 19.29
CA ARG A 77 -4.26 -2.39 19.40
C ARG A 77 -3.21 -1.30 19.66
N GLY A 78 -3.65 -0.09 20.03
CA GLY A 78 -2.77 1.02 20.40
C GLY A 78 -2.29 1.88 19.22
N GLY A 79 -2.90 1.73 18.05
CA GLY A 79 -2.69 2.63 16.91
C GLY A 79 -3.36 3.99 17.12
N ILE A 80 -2.72 5.06 16.66
CA ILE A 80 -3.25 6.44 16.68
C ILE A 80 -3.93 6.69 15.34
N VAL A 81 -5.23 6.41 15.22
CA VAL A 81 -5.91 6.35 13.92
C VAL A 81 -6.80 7.55 13.69
N ARG A 82 -6.66 8.19 12.53
CA ARG A 82 -7.57 9.22 12.00
C ARG A 82 -8.28 8.69 10.76
N SER A 83 -9.55 9.07 10.61
CA SER A 83 -10.26 8.87 9.35
C SER A 83 -9.84 9.97 8.38
N GLY A 84 -9.56 9.61 7.13
CA GLY A 84 -9.15 10.58 6.12
C GLY A 84 -8.72 9.91 4.81
N GLU A 85 -8.47 10.73 3.81
CA GLU A 85 -7.99 10.32 2.49
C GLU A 85 -6.52 10.70 2.31
N ILE A 86 -5.81 9.96 1.46
CA ILE A 86 -4.39 10.22 1.16
C ILE A 86 -4.18 11.57 0.44
N THR A 87 -5.22 12.08 -0.22
CA THR A 87 -5.22 13.39 -0.91
C THR A 87 -5.40 14.59 0.02
N ALA A 88 -5.71 14.35 1.31
CA ALA A 88 -5.90 15.40 2.31
C ALA A 88 -5.59 14.84 3.71
N LEU A 89 -4.31 14.62 3.99
CA LEU A 89 -3.87 14.02 5.25
C LEU A 89 -4.10 14.95 6.43
N PRO A 90 -4.75 14.48 7.51
CA PRO A 90 -5.13 15.32 8.65
C PRO A 90 -3.97 15.60 9.62
N PHE A 91 -2.81 15.97 9.06
CA PHE A 91 -1.58 16.28 9.80
C PHE A 91 -0.92 17.54 9.27
N GLY A 92 -0.16 18.21 10.14
CA GLY A 92 0.64 19.36 9.76
C GLY A 92 1.85 18.98 8.90
N GLU A 93 2.44 19.99 8.25
CA GLU A 93 3.71 19.84 7.51
C GLU A 93 4.82 19.32 8.44
N GLY A 94 5.71 18.47 7.91
CA GLY A 94 6.88 17.99 8.63
C GLY A 94 6.56 17.23 9.92
N SER A 95 5.45 16.50 9.95
CA SER A 95 4.99 15.78 11.16
C SER A 95 5.71 14.44 11.36
N PHE A 96 6.22 13.81 10.29
CA PHE A 96 6.66 12.42 10.35
C PHE A 96 8.10 12.22 9.84
N ASP A 97 8.82 11.31 10.48
CA ASP A 97 10.15 10.84 10.07
C ASP A 97 10.05 9.70 9.05
N LEU A 98 8.97 8.91 9.14
CA LEU A 98 8.68 7.77 8.26
C LEU A 98 7.21 7.78 7.86
N VAL A 99 6.95 7.75 6.57
CA VAL A 99 5.61 7.55 5.99
C VAL A 99 5.60 6.27 5.16
N ALA A 100 4.55 5.48 5.30
CA ALA A 100 4.36 4.22 4.58
C ALA A 100 3.03 4.22 3.83
N ALA A 101 3.03 3.77 2.56
CA ALA A 101 1.83 3.60 1.73
C ALA A 101 2.03 2.38 0.80
N PHE A 102 1.48 1.22 1.18
CA PHE A 102 1.61 -0.02 0.42
C PHE A 102 0.34 -0.30 -0.36
N ASP A 103 0.43 -0.35 -1.68
CA ASP A 103 -0.68 -0.67 -2.59
C ASP A 103 -1.92 0.23 -2.34
N VAL A 104 -1.70 1.54 -2.29
CA VAL A 104 -2.71 2.56 -1.99
C VAL A 104 -2.75 3.64 -3.06
N ILE A 105 -1.58 4.08 -3.55
CA ILE A 105 -1.43 5.26 -4.41
C ILE A 105 -2.13 5.03 -5.76
N GLU A 106 -2.07 3.81 -6.28
CA GLU A 106 -2.69 3.40 -7.54
C GLU A 106 -4.22 3.47 -7.55
N HIS A 107 -4.85 3.57 -6.38
CA HIS A 107 -6.30 3.71 -6.26
C HIS A 107 -6.80 5.15 -6.41
N VAL A 108 -5.91 6.13 -6.52
CA VAL A 108 -6.23 7.56 -6.55
C VAL A 108 -5.93 8.15 -7.92
N GLU A 109 -6.90 8.90 -8.50
CA GLU A 109 -6.74 9.53 -9.81
C GLU A 109 -5.76 10.73 -9.79
N ASP A 110 -5.70 11.48 -8.69
CA ASP A 110 -4.84 12.66 -8.51
C ASP A 110 -3.56 12.29 -7.75
N ASP A 111 -2.63 11.66 -8.43
CA ASP A 111 -1.35 11.24 -7.83
C ASP A 111 -0.40 12.42 -7.56
N GLU A 112 -0.49 13.50 -8.31
CA GLU A 112 0.25 14.74 -8.00
C GLU A 112 -0.11 15.25 -6.59
N ARG A 113 -1.40 15.27 -6.29
CA ARG A 113 -1.88 15.65 -4.96
C ARG A 113 -1.48 14.66 -3.89
N VAL A 114 -1.51 13.35 -4.20
CA VAL A 114 -1.05 12.31 -3.28
C VAL A 114 0.41 12.52 -2.91
N PHE A 115 1.31 12.62 -3.89
CA PHE A 115 2.73 12.81 -3.61
C PHE A 115 3.01 14.17 -2.95
N GLY A 116 2.25 15.22 -3.28
CA GLY A 116 2.28 16.50 -2.57
C GLY A 116 1.97 16.35 -1.08
N GLU A 117 0.91 15.62 -0.72
CA GLU A 117 0.53 15.38 0.67
C GLU A 117 1.55 14.48 1.41
N LEU A 118 2.01 13.40 0.77
CA LEU A 118 3.04 12.53 1.32
C LEU A 118 4.32 13.31 1.65
N THR A 119 4.77 14.14 0.71
CA THR A 119 5.96 14.98 0.91
C THR A 119 5.70 16.06 1.95
N ARG A 120 4.53 16.70 1.95
CA ARG A 120 4.19 17.74 2.92
C ARG A 120 4.27 17.25 4.36
N VAL A 121 3.75 16.07 4.65
CA VAL A 121 3.74 15.54 6.03
C VAL A 121 5.08 14.94 6.46
N LEU A 122 5.98 14.61 5.53
CA LEU A 122 7.34 14.19 5.84
C LEU A 122 8.19 15.37 6.31
N ARG A 123 9.05 15.12 7.28
CA ARG A 123 10.14 16.04 7.64
C ARG A 123 11.19 16.10 6.53
N PRO A 124 11.98 17.19 6.45
CA PRO A 124 13.23 17.14 5.70
C PRO A 124 14.06 15.92 6.14
N ASP A 125 14.69 15.24 5.20
CA ASP A 125 15.40 13.96 5.40
C ASP A 125 14.51 12.78 5.85
N GLY A 126 13.20 12.97 5.98
CA GLY A 126 12.23 11.91 6.27
C GLY A 126 12.13 10.89 5.13
N ARG A 127 11.71 9.68 5.43
CA ARG A 127 11.60 8.58 4.47
C ARG A 127 10.18 8.23 4.14
N LEU A 128 9.91 8.08 2.85
CA LEU A 128 8.71 7.47 2.30
C LEU A 128 9.03 6.04 1.85
N ILE A 129 8.30 5.04 2.37
CA ILE A 129 8.30 3.69 1.84
C ILE A 129 6.94 3.39 1.23
N PHE A 130 6.92 2.97 -0.03
CA PHE A 130 5.67 2.68 -0.72
C PHE A 130 5.85 1.62 -1.81
N SER A 131 4.74 0.98 -2.19
CA SER A 131 4.68 0.08 -3.34
C SER A 131 3.65 0.58 -4.35
N VAL A 132 3.93 0.31 -5.64
CA VAL A 132 3.01 0.58 -6.75
C VAL A 132 3.19 -0.44 -7.87
N PRO A 133 2.11 -0.82 -8.57
CA PRO A 133 2.17 -1.64 -9.77
C PRO A 133 2.69 -0.83 -10.97
N LEU A 134 3.48 -1.50 -11.82
CA LEU A 134 4.11 -0.92 -12.98
C LEU A 134 3.49 -1.44 -14.29
N HIS A 135 3.82 -0.76 -15.38
CA HIS A 135 3.48 -1.09 -16.76
C HIS A 135 1.96 -1.13 -17.03
N PRO A 136 1.34 -0.03 -17.46
CA PRO A 136 -0.07 0.02 -17.86
C PRO A 136 -0.47 -1.05 -18.89
N ALA A 137 0.45 -1.46 -19.77
CA ALA A 137 0.22 -2.53 -20.73
C ALA A 137 0.01 -3.92 -20.08
N ARG A 138 0.37 -4.08 -18.80
CA ARG A 138 0.17 -5.31 -18.02
C ARG A 138 -1.10 -5.27 -17.16
N TRP A 139 -2.05 -4.38 -17.51
CA TRP A 139 -3.34 -4.28 -16.83
C TRP A 139 -4.10 -5.60 -16.87
N THR A 140 -4.72 -5.98 -15.76
CA THR A 140 -5.42 -7.26 -15.60
C THR A 140 -6.83 -7.05 -15.09
N THR A 141 -7.67 -8.09 -15.16
CA THR A 141 -9.00 -8.10 -14.53
C THR A 141 -8.94 -7.94 -13.02
N PHE A 142 -7.80 -8.22 -12.39
CA PHE A 142 -7.60 -7.99 -10.96
C PHE A 142 -7.50 -6.49 -10.65
N ASP A 143 -6.83 -5.70 -11.50
CA ASP A 143 -6.74 -4.23 -11.34
C ASP A 143 -8.15 -3.61 -11.37
N ASP A 144 -9.02 -4.06 -12.30
CA ASP A 144 -10.42 -3.63 -12.35
C ASP A 144 -11.20 -4.06 -11.11
N TYR A 145 -10.95 -5.28 -10.62
CA TYR A 145 -11.66 -5.86 -9.49
C TYR A 145 -11.36 -5.12 -8.17
N VAL A 146 -10.10 -4.78 -7.93
CA VAL A 146 -9.68 -4.04 -6.72
C VAL A 146 -9.84 -2.52 -6.88
N GLY A 147 -10.17 -2.03 -8.08
CA GLY A 147 -10.44 -0.62 -8.34
C GLY A 147 -9.19 0.22 -8.45
N HIS A 148 -8.15 -0.26 -9.12
CA HIS A 148 -7.01 0.56 -9.49
C HIS A 148 -7.44 1.66 -10.46
N ALA A 149 -6.87 2.85 -10.30
CA ALA A 149 -6.97 3.94 -11.25
C ALA A 149 -5.85 3.88 -12.30
N ARG A 150 -4.72 3.27 -11.92
CA ARG A 150 -3.51 3.19 -12.79
C ARG A 150 -2.54 2.08 -12.41
N ARG A 151 -1.67 1.80 -13.34
CA ARG A 151 -0.33 1.26 -13.17
C ARG A 151 0.66 2.30 -13.67
N TYR A 152 1.85 2.38 -13.10
CA TYR A 152 2.84 3.40 -13.45
C TYR A 152 3.78 2.96 -14.57
N GLU A 153 3.96 3.82 -15.58
CA GLU A 153 5.14 3.71 -16.42
C GLU A 153 6.39 4.11 -15.62
N PRO A 154 7.49 3.32 -15.69
CA PRO A 154 8.69 3.59 -14.90
C PRO A 154 9.22 5.02 -15.00
N GLY A 155 9.27 5.57 -16.23
CA GLY A 155 9.74 6.94 -16.47
C GLY A 155 8.81 8.01 -15.87
N VAL A 156 7.49 7.77 -15.91
CA VAL A 156 6.49 8.69 -15.32
C VAL A 156 6.62 8.70 -13.80
N LEU A 157 6.77 7.51 -13.18
CA LEU A 157 6.99 7.40 -11.74
C LEU A 157 8.26 8.15 -11.30
N GLN A 158 9.38 7.96 -12.03
CA GLN A 158 10.62 8.66 -11.72
C GLN A 158 10.47 10.18 -11.82
N ALA A 159 9.82 10.68 -12.87
CA ALA A 159 9.57 12.11 -13.05
C ALA A 159 8.68 12.67 -11.92
N LEU A 160 7.67 11.92 -11.48
CA LEU A 160 6.80 12.28 -10.37
C LEU A 160 7.58 12.40 -9.06
N LEU A 161 8.43 11.43 -8.75
CA LEU A 161 9.30 11.47 -7.57
C LEU A 161 10.25 12.68 -7.59
N GLN A 162 10.83 13.00 -8.75
CA GLN A 162 11.71 14.16 -8.89
C GLN A 162 10.98 15.48 -8.67
N ARG A 163 9.75 15.63 -9.20
CA ARG A 163 8.93 16.84 -8.99
C ARG A 163 8.60 17.09 -7.53
N HIS A 164 8.44 16.00 -6.75
CA HIS A 164 8.14 16.05 -5.32
C HIS A 164 9.40 15.94 -4.43
N GLU A 165 10.59 16.21 -4.98
CA GLU A 165 11.87 16.22 -4.23
C GLU A 165 12.17 14.93 -3.47
N LEU A 166 11.67 13.79 -3.98
CA LEU A 166 11.90 12.47 -3.44
C LEU A 166 13.05 11.78 -4.18
N SER A 167 14.11 11.45 -3.46
CA SER A 167 15.25 10.69 -3.98
C SER A 167 15.18 9.23 -3.58
N VAL A 168 15.25 8.31 -4.55
CA VAL A 168 15.23 6.87 -4.28
C VAL A 168 16.53 6.44 -3.59
N GLU A 169 16.44 5.98 -2.34
CA GLU A 169 17.57 5.40 -1.60
C GLU A 169 17.72 3.90 -1.88
N GLN A 170 16.61 3.17 -1.92
CA GLN A 170 16.58 1.74 -2.16
C GLN A 170 15.33 1.33 -2.93
N SER A 171 15.41 0.22 -3.62
CA SER A 171 14.28 -0.38 -4.31
C SER A 171 14.34 -1.91 -4.30
N ALA A 172 13.20 -2.55 -4.49
CA ALA A 172 13.10 -4.01 -4.60
C ALA A 172 11.93 -4.41 -5.51
N ILE A 173 12.03 -5.58 -6.12
CA ILE A 173 10.87 -6.23 -6.73
C ILE A 173 9.91 -6.61 -5.61
N PHE A 174 8.65 -6.21 -5.76
CA PHE A 174 7.58 -6.44 -4.78
C PHE A 174 6.40 -7.15 -5.44
N GLY A 175 5.41 -7.53 -4.64
CA GLY A 175 4.19 -8.15 -5.11
C GLY A 175 4.19 -9.67 -5.07
N MET A 176 2.98 -10.22 -4.99
CA MET A 176 2.70 -11.66 -4.97
C MET A 176 1.84 -12.08 -6.16
N GLN A 177 1.76 -11.27 -7.21
CA GLN A 177 0.89 -11.54 -8.34
C GLN A 177 1.37 -12.78 -9.12
N SER A 178 0.41 -13.64 -9.44
CA SER A 178 0.66 -14.77 -10.33
C SER A 178 0.84 -14.26 -11.75
N ASN A 179 1.96 -14.53 -12.37
CA ASN A 179 2.22 -14.23 -13.78
C ASN A 179 1.36 -15.08 -14.75
N ASN A 180 0.38 -15.83 -14.23
CA ASN A 180 -0.50 -16.65 -15.05
C ASN A 180 -1.88 -15.98 -15.22
N PRO A 181 -2.15 -15.32 -16.37
CA PRO A 181 -3.40 -14.59 -16.60
C PRO A 181 -4.65 -15.47 -16.45
N ARG A 182 -4.59 -16.76 -16.84
CA ARG A 182 -5.72 -17.69 -16.75
C ARG A 182 -6.07 -18.01 -15.29
N LEU A 183 -5.06 -18.17 -14.44
CA LEU A 183 -5.27 -18.41 -13.00
C LEU A 183 -5.85 -17.17 -12.33
N LEU A 184 -5.38 -15.99 -12.73
CA LEU A 184 -5.87 -14.72 -12.25
C LEU A 184 -7.35 -14.52 -12.62
N ASP A 185 -7.71 -14.74 -13.89
CA ASP A 185 -9.09 -14.67 -14.38
C ASP A 185 -10.04 -15.64 -13.67
N LEU A 186 -9.60 -16.86 -13.44
CA LEU A 186 -10.37 -17.86 -12.68
C LEU A 186 -10.58 -17.40 -11.23
N THR A 187 -9.57 -16.84 -10.62
CA THR A 187 -9.64 -16.30 -9.25
C THR A 187 -10.62 -15.13 -9.19
N VAL A 188 -10.52 -14.17 -10.10
CA VAL A 188 -11.43 -13.02 -10.16
C VAL A 188 -12.86 -13.45 -10.45
N LYS A 189 -13.09 -14.39 -11.38
CA LYS A 189 -14.43 -14.95 -11.65
C LYS A 189 -15.02 -15.67 -10.42
N GLY A 190 -14.19 -16.41 -9.67
CA GLY A 190 -14.59 -17.02 -8.40
C GLY A 190 -14.96 -15.98 -7.34
N LEU A 191 -14.14 -14.95 -7.20
CA LEU A 191 -14.35 -13.83 -6.27
C LEU A 191 -15.62 -13.03 -6.60
N THR A 192 -15.93 -12.81 -7.88
CA THR A 192 -17.13 -12.08 -8.29
C THR A 192 -18.41 -12.91 -8.14
N ARG A 193 -18.37 -14.20 -8.48
CA ARG A 193 -19.56 -15.07 -8.46
C ARG A 193 -19.97 -15.49 -7.04
N HIS A 194 -19.01 -15.66 -6.13
CA HIS A 194 -19.21 -16.12 -4.75
C HIS A 194 -18.46 -15.26 -3.75
N HIS A 195 -18.60 -13.93 -3.87
CA HIS A 195 -17.81 -12.92 -3.15
C HIS A 195 -17.60 -13.24 -1.67
N THR A 196 -18.67 -13.51 -0.91
CA THR A 196 -18.58 -13.77 0.54
C THR A 196 -17.77 -15.04 0.88
N PHE A 197 -17.96 -16.11 0.12
CA PHE A 197 -17.24 -17.37 0.31
C PHE A 197 -15.77 -17.23 -0.11
N ALA A 198 -15.52 -16.63 -1.26
CA ALA A 198 -14.19 -16.45 -1.80
C ALA A 198 -13.32 -15.52 -0.93
N VAL A 199 -13.87 -14.41 -0.41
CA VAL A 199 -13.20 -13.53 0.55
C VAL A 199 -12.84 -14.28 1.85
N ARG A 200 -13.72 -15.15 2.34
CA ARG A 200 -13.41 -15.99 3.51
C ARG A 200 -12.29 -16.97 3.21
N CYS A 201 -12.36 -17.70 2.08
CA CYS A 201 -11.30 -18.62 1.66
C CYS A 201 -9.97 -17.87 1.49
N TYR A 202 -9.99 -16.69 0.88
CA TYR A 202 -8.79 -15.86 0.74
C TYR A 202 -8.21 -15.48 2.09
N ASN A 203 -9.00 -14.90 3.00
CA ASN A 203 -8.51 -14.38 4.27
C ASN A 203 -8.09 -15.48 5.26
N TRP A 204 -8.73 -16.65 5.22
CA TRP A 204 -8.51 -17.71 6.22
C TRP A 204 -7.64 -18.86 5.74
N LEU A 205 -7.48 -19.03 4.42
CA LEU A 205 -6.69 -20.12 3.84
C LEU A 205 -5.54 -19.59 2.97
N PHE A 206 -5.85 -18.85 1.89
CA PHE A 206 -4.84 -18.46 0.90
C PHE A 206 -3.87 -17.42 1.43
N PHE A 207 -4.35 -16.41 2.13
CA PHE A 207 -3.49 -15.38 2.70
C PHE A 207 -2.53 -15.93 3.77
N PRO A 208 -2.96 -16.70 4.80
CA PRO A 208 -2.05 -17.32 5.75
C PRO A 208 -1.01 -18.27 5.10
N LEU A 209 -1.43 -19.04 4.09
CA LEU A 209 -0.50 -19.85 3.30
C LEU A 209 0.50 -18.99 2.53
N GLY A 210 0.03 -17.92 1.90
CA GLY A 210 0.89 -16.97 1.20
C GLY A 210 1.96 -16.36 2.11
N LEU A 211 1.61 -16.08 3.38
CA LEU A 211 2.60 -15.60 4.35
C LEU A 211 3.71 -16.62 4.66
N LEU A 212 3.45 -17.92 4.53
CA LEU A 212 4.48 -18.97 4.75
C LEU A 212 5.42 -19.10 3.55
N PHE A 213 4.94 -18.77 2.34
CA PHE A 213 5.69 -18.93 1.09
C PHE A 213 6.23 -17.61 0.54
N GLN A 214 6.22 -16.54 1.33
CA GLN A 214 6.76 -15.24 0.91
C GLN A 214 8.24 -15.36 0.55
N ARG A 215 8.61 -14.83 -0.61
CA ARG A 215 10.02 -14.68 -0.99
C ARG A 215 10.67 -13.61 -0.12
N ARG A 216 11.94 -13.82 0.22
CA ARG A 216 12.73 -12.80 0.91
C ARG A 216 12.82 -11.56 0.02
N LEU A 217 12.51 -10.41 0.61
CA LEU A 217 12.67 -9.13 -0.06
C LEU A 217 14.17 -8.77 -0.10
N VAL A 218 14.68 -8.50 -1.29
CA VAL A 218 16.08 -8.12 -1.50
C VAL A 218 16.11 -6.66 -1.95
N MET A 219 16.52 -5.78 -1.05
CA MET A 219 16.67 -4.36 -1.36
C MET A 219 18.00 -4.11 -2.08
N ALA A 220 17.95 -3.36 -3.17
CA ALA A 220 19.10 -2.83 -3.88
C ALA A 220 19.27 -1.33 -3.59
N ALA A 221 20.50 -0.83 -3.60
CA ALA A 221 20.76 0.60 -3.48
C ALA A 221 20.29 1.35 -4.74
N GLY A 222 19.62 2.48 -4.55
CA GLY A 222 19.05 3.26 -5.64
C GLY A 222 17.87 2.57 -6.32
N LEU A 223 17.64 2.88 -7.58
CA LEU A 223 16.56 2.33 -8.39
C LEU A 223 17.08 1.16 -9.22
N ILE A 224 16.43 -0.01 -9.08
CA ILE A 224 16.67 -1.18 -9.93
C ILE A 224 16.19 -0.95 -11.36
N ASP A 225 16.60 -1.79 -12.29
CA ASP A 225 15.97 -1.84 -13.61
C ASP A 225 14.51 -2.29 -13.48
N LEU A 226 13.59 -1.43 -13.91
CA LEU A 226 12.15 -1.63 -13.79
C LEU A 226 11.50 -2.27 -15.02
N ALA A 227 12.26 -2.57 -16.10
CA ALA A 227 11.68 -3.00 -17.38
C ALA A 227 10.80 -4.27 -17.25
N GLU A 228 11.19 -5.21 -16.40
CA GLU A 228 10.49 -6.48 -16.21
C GLU A 228 9.85 -6.60 -14.80
N VAL A 229 9.72 -5.50 -14.07
CA VAL A 229 9.16 -5.48 -12.71
C VAL A 229 7.68 -5.16 -12.75
N ASP A 230 6.81 -6.07 -12.29
CA ASP A 230 5.36 -5.86 -12.25
C ASP A 230 4.92 -4.91 -11.13
N GLU A 231 5.62 -4.93 -10.01
CA GLU A 231 5.35 -4.11 -8.84
C GLU A 231 6.67 -3.82 -8.13
N VAL A 232 6.87 -2.56 -7.76
CA VAL A 232 8.09 -2.08 -7.12
C VAL A 232 7.82 -1.59 -5.71
N LEU A 233 8.73 -1.91 -4.79
CA LEU A 233 8.84 -1.26 -3.49
C LEU A 233 9.98 -0.24 -3.55
N LEU A 234 9.69 0.98 -3.12
CA LEU A 234 10.64 2.08 -3.09
C LEU A 234 10.78 2.63 -1.67
N ILE A 235 12.02 2.96 -1.30
CA ILE A 235 12.34 3.79 -0.15
C ILE A 235 12.94 5.06 -0.69
N CYS A 236 12.25 6.17 -0.47
CA CYS A 236 12.65 7.49 -0.93
C CYS A 236 12.93 8.39 0.27
N ARG A 237 13.93 9.29 0.13
CA ARG A 237 14.20 10.37 1.09
C ARG A 237 13.64 11.68 0.55
N ARG A 238 12.95 12.47 1.38
CA ARG A 238 12.64 13.89 1.10
C ARG A 238 13.93 14.70 1.16
N LYS A 239 14.21 15.47 0.08
CA LYS A 239 15.33 16.44 0.04
C LYS A 239 15.02 17.68 0.84
#